data_2c44a7dc1786f9a744fddc2298463ab3
#
_entry.id   2c44a7dc1786f9a744fddc2298463ab3
#
_cell.length_a   1.000
_cell.length_b   1.000
_cell.length_c   1.000
_cell.angle_alpha   90.00
_cell.angle_beta   90.00
_cell.angle_gamma   90.00
#
_symmetry.space_group_name_H-M   'P 1'
#
loop_
_entity.id
_entity.type
_entity.pdbx_description
1 polymer ?
#
loop_
_entity_poly.entity_id
_entity_poly.type
_entity_poly.pdbx_seq_one_letter_code
_entity_poly.pdbx_strand_id
1 'polypeptide(L)'
;MFCLLGWAGETSETLRRRKGLVGFIAMLTGCMYAYLPFLPVYGLSQYGLPLLMYCVLRLGEKDRPKNFRILCYFYVLLFGCNSSLVLSGFAVLGIWAVWEIVTLVDKRKQFSAGQAAAWGILLLTYIVENGSLLLQLSGGQGEEISHKSEYLLSPVDFFSQLKTNLLQGGQHSVDYHGLILVVLLMTTVVLFFLNRATKKDIADKKNVPEGGEKRLWKAVGLSLAVIAGFAAVAALWDSSIGIAIRSSLGALKGFQANRVLWLSPCLWYFILGCSLLLLTEQLPERDTGAEKTGNGRRIGVI
;
A
#
# COMPACT_ATOMS: atom_id res chain seq x y z
N MET A 1 -8.38 2.36 -3.20
CA MET A 1 -7.90 1.14 -3.90
C MET A 1 -8.04 1.26 -5.41
N PHE A 2 -9.21 1.60 -5.97
CA PHE A 2 -9.45 1.73 -7.42
C PHE A 2 -8.40 2.61 -8.13
N CYS A 3 -8.21 3.87 -7.69
CA CYS A 3 -7.23 4.78 -8.30
C CYS A 3 -5.79 4.25 -8.20
N LEU A 4 -5.43 3.61 -7.09
CA LEU A 4 -4.09 3.07 -6.87
C LEU A 4 -3.78 1.90 -7.81
N LEU A 5 -4.72 0.97 -7.99
CA LEU A 5 -4.56 -0.15 -8.93
C LEU A 5 -4.64 0.29 -10.38
N GLY A 6 -5.49 1.27 -10.71
CA GLY A 6 -5.50 1.90 -12.02
C GLY A 6 -4.15 2.49 -12.38
N TRP A 7 -3.51 3.21 -11.45
CA TRP A 7 -2.15 3.72 -11.62
C TRP A 7 -1.13 2.58 -11.81
N ALA A 8 -1.22 1.50 -11.01
CA ALA A 8 -0.35 0.34 -11.18
C ALA A 8 -0.49 -0.30 -12.56
N GLY A 9 -1.71 -0.36 -13.12
CA GLY A 9 -1.96 -0.84 -14.49
C GLY A 9 -1.37 0.07 -15.58
N GLU A 10 -1.20 1.37 -15.34
CA GLU A 10 -0.57 2.28 -16.30
C GLU A 10 0.95 2.02 -16.47
N THR A 11 1.56 1.24 -15.59
CA THR A 11 3.01 0.95 -15.64
C THR A 11 3.42 -0.01 -16.74
N SER A 12 2.47 -0.78 -17.30
CA SER A 12 2.69 -1.77 -18.38
C SER A 12 1.94 -1.37 -19.64
N GLU A 13 2.59 -1.49 -20.80
CA GLU A 13 1.97 -1.27 -22.11
C GLU A 13 0.82 -2.25 -22.36
N THR A 14 1.03 -3.54 -22.05
CA THR A 14 0.02 -4.59 -22.19
C THR A 14 -1.23 -4.28 -21.35
N LEU A 15 -1.05 -3.86 -20.08
CA LEU A 15 -2.16 -3.49 -19.21
C LEU A 15 -2.86 -2.21 -19.68
N ARG A 16 -2.13 -1.24 -20.23
CA ARG A 16 -2.74 -0.04 -20.83
C ARG A 16 -3.67 -0.37 -22.01
N ARG A 17 -3.35 -1.38 -22.81
CA ARG A 17 -4.24 -1.85 -23.89
C ARG A 17 -5.50 -2.53 -23.34
N ARG A 18 -5.43 -3.12 -22.14
CA ARG A 18 -6.51 -3.86 -21.47
C ARG A 18 -7.25 -3.03 -20.41
N LYS A 19 -7.46 -1.73 -20.66
CA LYS A 19 -8.04 -0.78 -19.68
C LYS A 19 -9.35 -1.27 -19.04
N GLY A 20 -10.22 -1.93 -19.80
CA GLY A 20 -11.48 -2.47 -19.29
C GLY A 20 -11.25 -3.53 -18.21
N LEU A 21 -10.34 -4.47 -18.44
CA LEU A 21 -10.03 -5.53 -17.49
C LEU A 21 -9.28 -4.98 -16.25
N VAL A 22 -8.34 -4.07 -16.48
CA VAL A 22 -7.65 -3.35 -15.37
C VAL A 22 -8.66 -2.59 -14.53
N GLY A 23 -9.59 -1.86 -15.15
CA GLY A 23 -10.67 -1.15 -14.45
C GLY A 23 -11.58 -2.09 -13.67
N PHE A 24 -11.93 -3.24 -14.24
CA PHE A 24 -12.74 -4.27 -13.55
C PHE A 24 -12.02 -4.82 -12.31
N ILE A 25 -10.74 -5.21 -12.43
CA ILE A 25 -9.92 -5.70 -11.31
C ILE A 25 -9.81 -4.63 -10.22
N ALA A 26 -9.53 -3.38 -10.62
CA ALA A 26 -9.40 -2.28 -9.70
C ALA A 26 -10.72 -1.98 -8.95
N MET A 27 -11.85 -2.06 -9.66
CA MET A 27 -13.18 -1.90 -9.07
C MET A 27 -13.50 -3.04 -8.11
N LEU A 28 -13.32 -4.29 -8.53
CA LEU A 28 -13.58 -5.48 -7.72
C LEU A 28 -12.77 -5.45 -6.42
N THR A 29 -11.46 -5.25 -6.53
CA THR A 29 -10.56 -5.18 -5.36
C THR A 29 -10.90 -3.98 -4.47
N GLY A 30 -11.29 -2.85 -5.08
CA GLY A 30 -11.74 -1.66 -4.37
C GLY A 30 -13.01 -1.90 -3.57
N CYS A 31 -14.00 -2.57 -4.15
CA CYS A 31 -15.24 -2.97 -3.46
C CYS A 31 -14.94 -3.94 -2.32
N MET A 32 -14.13 -4.97 -2.55
CA MET A 32 -13.75 -5.92 -1.50
C MET A 32 -13.08 -5.20 -0.32
N TYR A 33 -12.17 -4.27 -0.58
CA TYR A 33 -11.54 -3.47 0.47
C TYR A 33 -12.54 -2.57 1.21
N ALA A 34 -13.49 -1.96 0.51
CA ALA A 34 -14.49 -1.07 1.09
C ALA A 34 -15.50 -1.81 1.99
N TYR A 35 -15.71 -3.10 1.75
CA TYR A 35 -16.59 -3.93 2.58
C TYR A 35 -15.94 -4.48 3.86
N LEU A 36 -14.65 -4.20 4.08
CA LEU A 36 -14.01 -4.60 5.34
C LEU A 36 -14.66 -3.86 6.52
N PRO A 37 -15.01 -4.56 7.61
CA PRO A 37 -15.67 -3.97 8.77
C PRO A 37 -14.67 -3.22 9.65
N PHE A 38 -14.13 -2.12 9.14
CA PHE A 38 -13.30 -1.22 9.95
C PHE A 38 -14.16 -0.46 10.96
N LEU A 39 -13.59 -0.16 12.12
CA LEU A 39 -14.27 0.67 13.11
C LEU A 39 -14.52 2.08 12.52
N PRO A 40 -15.76 2.61 12.58
CA PRO A 40 -16.10 3.90 11.99
C PRO A 40 -15.24 5.07 12.48
N VAL A 41 -14.81 5.02 13.75
CA VAL A 41 -13.95 6.05 14.38
C VAL A 41 -12.61 6.21 13.67
N TYR A 42 -12.15 5.17 12.97
CA TYR A 42 -10.87 5.16 12.26
C TYR A 42 -11.05 5.14 10.73
N GLY A 43 -12.28 5.41 10.27
CA GLY A 43 -12.68 5.21 8.89
C GLY A 43 -11.72 5.84 7.88
N LEU A 44 -11.44 7.15 7.97
CA LEU A 44 -10.59 7.81 6.99
C LEU A 44 -9.14 7.33 7.06
N SER A 45 -8.62 7.04 8.25
CA SER A 45 -7.26 6.51 8.43
C SER A 45 -7.03 5.18 7.73
N GLN A 46 -8.07 4.37 7.59
CA GLN A 46 -8.01 3.06 6.96
C GLN A 46 -8.54 3.11 5.52
N TYR A 47 -9.81 3.50 5.31
CA TYR A 47 -10.40 3.57 3.96
C TYR A 47 -9.72 4.59 3.06
N GLY A 48 -9.23 5.69 3.63
CA GLY A 48 -8.56 6.77 2.89
C GLY A 48 -7.12 6.47 2.50
N LEU A 49 -6.46 5.49 3.14
CA LEU A 49 -5.05 5.20 2.93
C LEU A 49 -4.68 4.86 1.46
N PRO A 50 -5.45 4.06 0.71
CA PRO A 50 -5.15 3.82 -0.70
C PRO A 50 -5.17 5.07 -1.57
N LEU A 51 -6.06 6.02 -1.25
CA LEU A 51 -6.13 7.29 -1.98
C LEU A 51 -4.97 8.21 -1.58
N LEU A 52 -4.55 8.21 -0.31
CA LEU A 52 -3.34 8.90 0.12
C LEU A 52 -2.12 8.38 -0.64
N MET A 53 -1.92 7.07 -0.69
CA MET A 53 -0.82 6.44 -1.45
C MET A 53 -0.86 6.86 -2.93
N TYR A 54 -2.04 6.85 -3.56
CA TYR A 54 -2.21 7.29 -4.94
C TYR A 54 -1.82 8.77 -5.12
N CYS A 55 -2.31 9.66 -4.26
CA CYS A 55 -1.97 11.10 -4.33
C CYS A 55 -0.47 11.33 -4.18
N VAL A 56 0.18 10.66 -3.22
CA VAL A 56 1.64 10.76 -3.01
C VAL A 56 2.41 10.32 -4.25
N LEU A 57 2.06 9.16 -4.83
CA LEU A 57 2.71 8.65 -6.03
C LEU A 57 2.54 9.62 -7.22
N ARG A 58 1.34 10.17 -7.41
CA ARG A 58 1.05 11.14 -8.48
C ARG A 58 1.73 12.49 -8.30
N LEU A 59 1.93 12.94 -7.06
CA LEU A 59 2.71 14.14 -6.78
C LEU A 59 4.20 14.00 -7.12
N GLY A 60 4.69 12.76 -7.22
CA GLY A 60 6.03 12.46 -7.73
C GLY A 60 6.20 12.61 -9.24
N GLU A 61 5.11 12.64 -10.00
CA GLU A 61 5.13 12.77 -11.46
C GLU A 61 5.19 14.25 -11.88
N LYS A 62 6.14 14.60 -12.78
CA LYS A 62 6.38 16.01 -13.18
C LYS A 62 5.27 16.60 -14.06
N ASP A 63 4.65 15.78 -14.90
CA ASP A 63 3.78 16.23 -15.99
C ASP A 63 2.28 16.29 -15.62
N ARG A 64 1.97 16.40 -14.32
CA ARG A 64 0.57 16.48 -13.89
C ARG A 64 0.02 17.89 -13.89
N PRO A 65 -1.25 18.09 -14.33
CA PRO A 65 -1.90 19.39 -14.30
C PRO A 65 -1.90 20.01 -12.91
N LYS A 66 -1.75 21.34 -12.85
CA LYS A 66 -1.72 22.08 -11.58
C LYS A 66 -2.95 21.82 -10.72
N ASN A 67 -4.14 21.82 -11.32
CA ASN A 67 -5.41 21.60 -10.60
C ASN A 67 -5.46 20.20 -9.95
N PHE A 68 -4.94 19.18 -10.63
CA PHE A 68 -4.86 17.84 -10.09
C PHE A 68 -3.90 17.77 -8.89
N ARG A 69 -2.75 18.44 -8.97
CA ARG A 69 -1.78 18.52 -7.84
C ARG A 69 -2.39 19.23 -6.63
N ILE A 70 -3.13 20.31 -6.85
CA ILE A 70 -3.86 21.01 -5.78
C ILE A 70 -4.86 20.07 -5.10
N LEU A 71 -5.62 19.29 -5.88
CA LEU A 71 -6.56 18.31 -5.35
C LEU A 71 -5.86 17.24 -4.48
N CYS A 72 -4.69 16.77 -4.92
CA CYS A 72 -3.89 15.82 -4.14
C CYS A 72 -3.42 16.43 -2.80
N TYR A 73 -2.91 17.67 -2.81
CA TYR A 73 -2.53 18.37 -1.57
C TYR A 73 -3.72 18.60 -0.64
N PHE A 74 -4.85 18.98 -1.20
CA PHE A 74 -6.09 19.14 -0.42
C PHE A 74 -6.51 17.81 0.23
N TYR A 75 -6.41 16.71 -0.51
CA TYR A 75 -6.70 15.39 0.07
C TYR A 75 -5.71 15.00 1.18
N VAL A 76 -4.41 15.27 1.02
CA VAL A 76 -3.39 15.03 2.06
C VAL A 76 -3.72 15.82 3.33
N LEU A 77 -4.13 17.08 3.17
CA LEU A 77 -4.58 17.95 4.28
C LEU A 77 -5.80 17.34 4.98
N LEU A 78 -6.84 16.97 4.22
CA LEU A 78 -8.06 16.37 4.76
C LEU A 78 -7.75 15.05 5.49
N PHE A 79 -6.88 14.22 4.92
CA PHE A 79 -6.45 12.97 5.55
C PHE A 79 -5.76 13.25 6.89
N GLY A 80 -4.83 14.20 6.92
CA GLY A 80 -4.13 14.58 8.15
C GLY A 80 -5.07 15.09 9.25
N CYS A 81 -6.00 15.98 8.89
CA CYS A 81 -6.96 16.56 9.84
C CYS A 81 -8.01 15.57 10.38
N ASN A 82 -8.30 14.49 9.66
CA ASN A 82 -9.34 13.53 10.05
C ASN A 82 -8.77 12.15 10.44
N SER A 83 -7.45 11.97 10.40
CA SER A 83 -6.82 10.73 10.79
C SER A 83 -6.58 10.71 12.29
N SER A 84 -7.41 9.96 13.01
CA SER A 84 -7.37 9.85 14.46
C SER A 84 -6.35 8.83 15.01
N LEU A 85 -5.70 8.08 14.13
CA LEU A 85 -4.73 7.05 14.53
C LEU A 85 -3.33 7.65 14.63
N VAL A 86 -3.01 8.24 15.77
CA VAL A 86 -1.69 8.82 16.05
C VAL A 86 -0.56 7.87 15.66
N LEU A 87 -0.68 6.61 16.08
CA LEU A 87 0.37 5.63 15.85
C LEU A 87 0.48 5.23 14.37
N SER A 88 -0.63 4.91 13.72
CA SER A 88 -0.61 4.57 12.30
C SER A 88 -0.19 5.77 11.46
N GLY A 89 -0.52 6.99 11.88
CA GLY A 89 -0.02 8.20 11.25
C GLY A 89 1.48 8.37 11.37
N PHE A 90 2.05 8.16 12.55
CA PHE A 90 3.50 8.15 12.71
C PHE A 90 4.17 7.06 11.86
N ALA A 91 3.55 5.87 11.76
CA ALA A 91 4.06 4.82 10.90
C ALA A 91 4.06 5.24 9.41
N VAL A 92 2.96 5.85 8.92
CA VAL A 92 2.88 6.38 7.56
C VAL A 92 3.93 7.47 7.33
N LEU A 93 4.03 8.44 8.25
CA LEU A 93 5.02 9.51 8.19
C LEU A 93 6.44 8.97 8.23
N GLY A 94 6.71 7.99 9.11
CA GLY A 94 8.02 7.38 9.25
C GLY A 94 8.44 6.61 8.00
N ILE A 95 7.57 5.78 7.45
CA ILE A 95 7.85 5.04 6.22
C ILE A 95 8.09 5.99 5.05
N TRP A 96 7.26 7.03 4.95
CA TRP A 96 7.41 8.03 3.90
C TRP A 96 8.69 8.85 4.08
N ALA A 97 9.06 9.23 5.31
CA ALA A 97 10.33 9.89 5.59
C ALA A 97 11.53 9.03 5.16
N VAL A 98 11.51 7.73 5.50
CA VAL A 98 12.55 6.79 5.05
C VAL A 98 12.60 6.74 3.53
N TRP A 99 11.46 6.70 2.86
CA TRP A 99 11.39 6.74 1.40
C TRP A 99 12.02 8.03 0.83
N GLU A 100 11.70 9.20 1.38
CA GLU A 100 12.29 10.48 0.95
C GLU A 100 13.81 10.52 1.19
N ILE A 101 14.28 10.07 2.36
CA ILE A 101 15.71 9.98 2.66
C ILE A 101 16.42 9.06 1.67
N VAL A 102 15.85 7.86 1.41
CA VAL A 102 16.42 6.93 0.42
C VAL A 102 16.47 7.55 -0.97
N THR A 103 15.43 8.32 -1.36
CA THR A 103 15.44 9.01 -2.66
C THR A 103 16.45 10.16 -2.74
N LEU A 104 16.71 10.85 -1.64
CA LEU A 104 17.76 11.88 -1.55
C LEU A 104 19.16 11.30 -1.64
N VAL A 105 19.40 10.14 -0.99
CA VAL A 105 20.71 9.48 -0.98
C VAL A 105 20.99 8.74 -2.29
N ASP A 106 19.96 8.11 -2.88
CA ASP A 106 20.09 7.40 -4.15
C ASP A 106 20.09 8.38 -5.32
N LYS A 107 21.28 8.77 -5.79
CA LYS A 107 21.47 9.66 -6.95
C LYS A 107 20.79 9.21 -8.24
N ARG A 108 20.32 7.96 -8.32
CA ARG A 108 19.55 7.41 -9.46
C ARG A 108 18.06 7.78 -9.40
N LYS A 109 17.58 8.21 -8.23
CA LYS A 109 16.20 8.62 -8.04
C LYS A 109 16.11 10.14 -8.04
N GLN A 110 15.06 10.67 -8.66
CA GLN A 110 14.81 12.11 -8.63
C GLN A 110 13.97 12.45 -7.40
N PHE A 111 14.52 13.33 -6.56
CA PHE A 111 13.77 13.94 -5.46
C PHE A 111 12.55 14.70 -6.00
N SER A 112 11.42 14.48 -5.37
CA SER A 112 10.17 15.17 -5.72
C SER A 112 9.80 16.19 -4.66
N ALA A 113 9.99 17.47 -4.96
CA ALA A 113 9.55 18.56 -4.10
C ALA A 113 8.03 18.48 -3.81
N GLY A 114 7.24 17.92 -4.75
CA GLY A 114 5.81 17.72 -4.57
C GLY A 114 5.47 16.71 -3.47
N GLN A 115 6.21 15.61 -3.42
CA GLN A 115 6.04 14.59 -2.37
C GLN A 115 6.53 15.11 -1.02
N ALA A 116 7.68 15.78 -0.98
CA ALA A 116 8.21 16.37 0.25
C ALA A 116 7.26 17.43 0.84
N ALA A 117 6.65 18.28 -0.02
CA ALA A 117 5.64 19.25 0.44
C ALA A 117 4.40 18.55 1.01
N ALA A 118 3.93 17.48 0.37
CA ALA A 118 2.79 16.71 0.88
C ALA A 118 3.13 16.02 2.22
N TRP A 119 4.33 15.50 2.39
CA TRP A 119 4.81 14.97 3.66
C TRP A 119 4.82 16.05 4.75
N GLY A 120 5.31 17.25 4.42
CA GLY A 120 5.30 18.40 5.34
C GLY A 120 3.89 18.80 5.76
N ILE A 121 2.92 18.83 4.83
CA ILE A 121 1.49 19.08 5.12
C ILE A 121 0.95 18.01 6.08
N LEU A 122 1.20 16.74 5.80
CA LEU A 122 0.75 15.64 6.65
C LEU A 122 1.36 15.72 8.04
N LEU A 123 2.65 15.99 8.15
CA LEU A 123 3.34 16.16 9.43
C LEU A 123 2.75 17.32 10.24
N LEU A 124 2.54 18.47 9.59
CA LEU A 124 2.01 19.66 10.25
C LEU A 124 0.60 19.39 10.79
N THR A 125 -0.28 18.80 9.98
CA THR A 125 -1.64 18.46 10.44
C THR A 125 -1.61 17.46 11.59
N TYR A 126 -0.72 16.46 11.56
CA TYR A 126 -0.54 15.53 12.68
C TYR A 126 -0.09 16.20 13.97
N ILE A 127 0.85 17.14 13.89
CA ILE A 127 1.31 17.91 15.05
C ILE A 127 0.19 18.76 15.63
N VAL A 128 -0.58 19.42 14.76
CA VAL A 128 -1.70 20.28 15.21
C VAL A 128 -2.81 19.46 15.86
N GLU A 129 -3.25 18.38 15.22
CA GLU A 129 -4.33 17.52 15.71
C GLU A 129 -3.96 16.79 17.03
N ASN A 130 -2.70 16.45 17.19
CA ASN A 130 -2.22 15.72 18.36
C ASN A 130 -1.40 16.59 19.31
N GLY A 131 -1.45 17.91 19.18
CA GLY A 131 -0.64 18.85 19.95
C GLY A 131 -0.86 18.74 21.45
N SER A 132 -2.10 18.57 21.92
CA SER A 132 -2.42 18.34 23.33
C SER A 132 -1.78 17.08 23.89
N LEU A 133 -1.81 15.98 23.12
CA LEU A 133 -1.17 14.71 23.51
C LEU A 133 0.35 14.86 23.56
N LEU A 134 0.94 15.53 22.58
CA LEU A 134 2.38 15.77 22.53
C LEU A 134 2.84 16.64 23.72
N LEU A 135 2.07 17.66 24.09
CA LEU A 135 2.33 18.49 25.27
C LEU A 135 2.21 17.69 26.57
N GLN A 136 1.22 16.82 26.70
CA GLN A 136 1.09 15.92 27.86
C GLN A 136 2.29 14.97 27.99
N LEU A 137 2.75 14.40 26.87
CA LEU A 137 3.93 13.53 26.84
C LEU A 137 5.22 14.27 27.24
N SER A 138 5.35 15.55 26.86
CA SER A 138 6.53 16.37 27.18
C SER A 138 6.50 16.95 28.58
N GLY A 139 5.32 17.18 29.15
CA GLY A 139 5.13 17.85 30.45
C GLY A 139 5.23 16.97 31.70
N GLY A 140 5.55 15.69 31.55
CA GLY A 140 5.72 14.77 32.70
C GLY A 140 4.42 14.43 33.44
N GLN A 141 3.26 14.94 33.02
CA GLN A 141 1.95 14.66 33.64
C GLN A 141 1.36 13.30 33.22
N GLY A 142 2.19 12.41 32.66
CA GLY A 142 1.78 11.09 32.16
C GLY A 142 1.57 10.04 33.26
N GLU A 143 1.40 10.43 34.53
CA GLU A 143 1.12 9.50 35.61
C GLU A 143 -0.35 9.08 35.74
N GLU A 144 -1.26 9.69 35.03
CA GLU A 144 -2.60 9.11 34.89
C GLU A 144 -2.51 7.77 34.18
N ILE A 145 -2.57 6.71 34.99
CA ILE A 145 -2.57 5.33 34.55
C ILE A 145 -3.74 5.16 33.57
N SER A 146 -3.44 5.22 32.29
CA SER A 146 -4.44 4.92 31.27
C SER A 146 -4.95 3.50 31.54
N HIS A 147 -6.28 3.31 31.65
CA HIS A 147 -6.91 1.97 31.73
C HIS A 147 -6.38 0.99 30.65
N LYS A 148 -5.78 1.50 29.60
CA LYS A 148 -5.12 0.72 28.54
C LYS A 148 -3.82 0.04 29.00
N SER A 149 -3.19 0.50 30.08
CA SER A 149 -2.01 -0.16 30.65
C SER A 149 -2.36 -1.49 31.34
N GLU A 150 -3.62 -1.66 31.76
CA GLU A 150 -4.11 -2.87 32.41
C GLU A 150 -4.27 -4.06 31.45
N TYR A 151 -4.48 -3.80 30.15
CA TYR A 151 -4.64 -4.83 29.11
C TYR A 151 -3.33 -5.50 28.68
N LEU A 152 -2.18 -5.11 29.22
CA LEU A 152 -0.86 -5.45 28.70
C LEU A 152 -0.02 -6.31 29.65
N LEU A 153 -0.68 -6.99 30.59
CA LEU A 153 0.00 -7.64 31.73
C LEU A 153 0.66 -8.99 31.42
N SER A 154 0.34 -9.65 30.30
CA SER A 154 0.91 -10.95 29.96
C SER A 154 1.76 -10.86 28.71
N PRO A 155 3.08 -11.15 28.79
CA PRO A 155 3.94 -11.21 27.61
C PRO A 155 3.51 -12.35 26.70
N VAL A 156 3.49 -12.08 25.39
CA VAL A 156 3.21 -13.07 24.37
C VAL A 156 4.53 -13.53 23.75
N ASP A 157 4.60 -14.81 23.37
CA ASP A 157 5.76 -15.32 22.63
C ASP A 157 5.90 -14.61 21.28
N PHE A 158 7.08 -14.06 21.02
CA PHE A 158 7.36 -13.25 19.82
C PHE A 158 7.04 -14.00 18.53
N PHE A 159 7.51 -15.25 18.38
CA PHE A 159 7.34 -15.99 17.13
C PHE A 159 5.89 -16.42 16.92
N SER A 160 5.21 -16.83 17.99
CA SER A 160 3.77 -17.14 17.93
C SER A 160 2.96 -15.93 17.52
N GLN A 161 3.22 -14.76 18.12
CA GLN A 161 2.53 -13.53 17.80
C GLN A 161 2.86 -13.04 16.39
N LEU A 162 4.12 -13.13 15.96
CA LEU A 162 4.54 -12.79 14.59
C LEU A 162 3.77 -13.63 13.57
N LYS A 163 3.69 -14.95 13.78
CA LYS A 163 2.91 -15.86 12.92
C LYS A 163 1.44 -15.47 12.88
N THR A 164 0.84 -15.20 14.03
CA THR A 164 -0.56 -14.76 14.14
C THR A 164 -0.78 -13.46 13.39
N ASN A 165 0.08 -12.44 13.59
CA ASN A 165 -0.01 -11.16 12.92
C ASN A 165 0.11 -11.26 11.39
N LEU A 166 0.93 -12.20 10.88
CA LEU A 166 1.09 -12.42 9.44
C LEU A 166 -0.07 -13.20 8.81
N LEU A 167 -0.67 -14.16 9.53
CA LEU A 167 -1.68 -15.06 8.97
C LEU A 167 -3.12 -14.61 9.28
N GLN A 168 -3.34 -14.00 10.44
CA GLN A 168 -4.67 -13.67 10.95
C GLN A 168 -4.89 -12.16 11.14
N GLY A 169 -3.81 -11.36 11.14
CA GLY A 169 -3.89 -9.92 11.42
C GLY A 169 -4.08 -9.60 12.91
N GLY A 170 -4.23 -8.32 13.22
CA GLY A 170 -4.42 -7.85 14.59
C GLY A 170 -5.90 -7.65 14.94
N GLN A 171 -6.17 -7.37 16.22
CA GLN A 171 -7.50 -6.94 16.67
C GLN A 171 -8.01 -5.80 15.77
N HIS A 172 -9.28 -5.86 15.37
CA HIS A 172 -9.94 -4.87 14.50
C HIS A 172 -9.48 -4.84 13.03
N SER A 173 -8.65 -5.78 12.57
CA SER A 173 -8.42 -6.05 11.15
C SER A 173 -9.06 -7.37 10.76
N VAL A 174 -9.71 -7.41 9.62
CA VAL A 174 -10.44 -8.61 9.20
C VAL A 174 -9.55 -9.58 8.48
N ASP A 175 -9.71 -10.83 8.81
CA ASP A 175 -8.80 -11.95 8.64
C ASP A 175 -8.97 -12.70 7.33
N TYR A 176 -8.88 -12.00 6.19
CA TYR A 176 -8.84 -12.70 4.89
C TYR A 176 -7.42 -12.79 4.31
N HIS A 177 -6.41 -12.52 5.13
CA HIS A 177 -5.00 -12.52 4.71
C HIS A 177 -4.56 -13.89 4.17
N GLY A 178 -5.02 -14.97 4.78
CA GLY A 178 -4.71 -16.33 4.33
C GLY A 178 -5.18 -16.61 2.92
N LEU A 179 -6.39 -16.15 2.55
CA LEU A 179 -6.91 -16.27 1.19
C LEU A 179 -6.06 -15.47 0.18
N ILE A 180 -5.66 -14.25 0.54
CA ILE A 180 -4.82 -13.40 -0.32
C ILE A 180 -3.43 -14.05 -0.52
N LEU A 181 -2.86 -14.64 0.51
CA LEU A 181 -1.62 -15.40 0.40
C LEU A 181 -1.75 -16.61 -0.52
N VAL A 182 -2.87 -17.34 -0.45
CA VAL A 182 -3.14 -18.46 -1.36
C VAL A 182 -3.24 -17.94 -2.80
N VAL A 183 -3.97 -16.86 -3.05
CA VAL A 183 -4.08 -16.26 -4.39
C VAL A 183 -2.70 -15.81 -4.89
N LEU A 184 -1.88 -15.17 -4.05
CA LEU A 184 -0.52 -14.77 -4.41
C LEU A 184 0.36 -15.97 -4.74
N LEU A 185 0.30 -17.04 -3.94
CA LEU A 185 1.06 -18.26 -4.17
C LEU A 185 0.65 -18.91 -5.50
N MET A 186 -0.66 -19.07 -5.72
CA MET A 186 -1.19 -19.63 -6.97
C MET A 186 -0.76 -18.79 -8.18
N THR A 187 -0.84 -17.45 -8.08
CA THR A 187 -0.35 -16.54 -9.11
C THR A 187 1.13 -16.79 -9.41
N THR A 188 1.95 -16.88 -8.37
CA THR A 188 3.40 -17.11 -8.51
C THR A 188 3.69 -18.44 -9.20
N VAL A 189 2.98 -19.51 -8.81
CA VAL A 189 3.11 -20.84 -9.42
C VAL A 189 2.69 -20.82 -10.88
N VAL A 190 1.53 -20.24 -11.21
CA VAL A 190 1.04 -20.12 -12.59
C VAL A 190 2.04 -19.35 -13.45
N LEU A 191 2.51 -18.19 -12.97
CA LEU A 191 3.49 -17.37 -13.71
C LEU A 191 4.81 -18.10 -13.89
N PHE A 192 5.27 -18.88 -12.91
CA PHE A 192 6.48 -19.69 -13.04
C PHE A 192 6.34 -20.72 -14.19
N PHE A 193 5.22 -21.43 -14.27
CA PHE A 193 4.98 -22.41 -15.35
C PHE A 193 4.80 -21.75 -16.70
N LEU A 194 4.05 -20.64 -16.79
CA LEU A 194 3.88 -19.89 -18.03
C LEU A 194 5.23 -19.37 -18.55
N ASN A 195 6.05 -18.75 -17.70
CA ASN A 195 7.38 -18.27 -18.08
C ASN A 195 8.31 -19.40 -18.52
N ARG A 196 8.17 -20.60 -17.93
CA ARG A 196 8.96 -21.76 -18.33
C ARG A 196 8.52 -22.34 -19.68
N ALA A 197 7.22 -22.35 -19.96
CA ALA A 197 6.67 -22.76 -21.24
C ALA A 197 7.09 -21.79 -22.36
N THR A 198 6.96 -20.50 -22.10
CA THR A 198 7.24 -19.43 -23.07
C THR A 198 8.74 -19.29 -23.37
N LYS A 199 9.65 -19.59 -22.42
CA LYS A 199 11.10 -19.59 -22.68
C LYS A 199 11.54 -20.61 -23.72
N LYS A 200 10.77 -21.67 -23.97
CA LYS A 200 11.02 -22.61 -25.08
C LYS A 200 10.74 -22.01 -26.46
N ASP A 201 9.79 -21.06 -26.51
CA ASP A 201 9.36 -20.46 -27.80
C ASP A 201 10.02 -19.09 -28.08
N ILE A 202 10.63 -18.44 -27.08
CA ILE A 202 11.17 -17.06 -27.15
C ILE A 202 12.69 -17.03 -27.44
N ALA A 203 13.34 -18.13 -27.76
CA ALA A 203 14.70 -18.03 -28.27
C ALA A 203 14.81 -17.08 -29.51
N ASP A 204 13.69 -16.77 -30.16
CA ASP A 204 13.59 -15.93 -31.35
C ASP A 204 12.98 -14.53 -31.17
N LYS A 205 12.42 -14.16 -30.03
CA LYS A 205 11.77 -12.84 -29.86
C LYS A 205 12.49 -11.95 -28.85
N LYS A 206 13.47 -11.20 -29.35
CA LYS A 206 14.35 -10.27 -28.60
C LYS A 206 13.70 -8.97 -28.10
N ASN A 207 12.42 -8.69 -28.27
CA ASN A 207 11.82 -7.36 -28.05
C ASN A 207 10.51 -7.35 -27.25
N VAL A 208 10.47 -7.94 -26.05
CA VAL A 208 9.37 -7.66 -25.11
C VAL A 208 9.85 -6.63 -24.08
N PRO A 209 9.17 -5.49 -23.92
CA PRO A 209 9.54 -4.51 -22.91
C PRO A 209 9.31 -5.09 -21.50
N GLU A 210 10.37 -5.55 -20.88
CA GLU A 210 10.39 -6.21 -19.55
C GLU A 210 9.98 -5.29 -18.35
N GLY A 211 9.52 -4.06 -18.58
CA GLY A 211 9.41 -3.05 -17.54
C GLY A 211 8.23 -3.18 -16.57
N GLY A 212 7.06 -3.61 -17.06
CA GLY A 212 5.79 -3.58 -16.31
C GLY A 212 5.71 -4.66 -15.23
N GLU A 213 5.93 -5.91 -15.62
CA GLU A 213 5.90 -7.07 -14.73
C GLU A 213 6.88 -6.90 -13.55
N LYS A 214 8.12 -6.50 -13.83
CA LYS A 214 9.14 -6.24 -12.79
C LYS A 214 8.70 -5.17 -11.77
N ARG A 215 8.00 -4.14 -12.23
CA ARG A 215 7.48 -3.07 -11.34
C ARG A 215 6.37 -3.58 -10.44
N LEU A 216 5.44 -4.40 -10.96
CA LEU A 216 4.37 -5.00 -10.15
C LEU A 216 4.96 -5.95 -9.10
N TRP A 217 5.90 -6.83 -9.47
CA TRP A 217 6.60 -7.70 -8.52
C TRP A 217 7.35 -6.91 -7.44
N LYS A 218 8.00 -5.82 -7.82
CA LYS A 218 8.66 -4.94 -6.85
C LYS A 218 7.65 -4.31 -5.88
N ALA A 219 6.49 -3.89 -6.36
CA ALA A 219 5.43 -3.34 -5.53
C ALA A 219 4.89 -4.39 -4.55
N VAL A 220 4.66 -5.62 -5.02
CA VAL A 220 4.25 -6.77 -4.17
C VAL A 220 5.31 -7.05 -3.11
N GLY A 221 6.58 -7.19 -3.50
CA GLY A 221 7.68 -7.48 -2.57
C GLY A 221 7.87 -6.39 -1.51
N LEU A 222 7.78 -5.11 -1.90
CA LEU A 222 7.85 -3.99 -0.97
C LEU A 222 6.66 -4.00 0.02
N SER A 223 5.45 -4.26 -0.48
CA SER A 223 4.26 -4.35 0.38
C SER A 223 4.37 -5.50 1.38
N LEU A 224 4.85 -6.67 0.96
CA LEU A 224 5.12 -7.81 1.86
C LEU A 224 6.18 -7.46 2.92
N ALA A 225 7.26 -6.76 2.54
CA ALA A 225 8.29 -6.35 3.47
C ALA A 225 7.74 -5.37 4.53
N VAL A 226 6.88 -4.42 4.13
CA VAL A 226 6.22 -3.49 5.07
C VAL A 226 5.27 -4.23 6.00
N ILE A 227 4.45 -5.15 5.48
CA ILE A 227 3.55 -6.00 6.30
C ILE A 227 4.36 -6.81 7.32
N ALA A 228 5.45 -7.45 6.88
CA ALA A 228 6.33 -8.20 7.79
C ALA A 228 6.96 -7.30 8.87
N GLY A 229 7.35 -6.08 8.49
CA GLY A 229 7.83 -5.06 9.44
C GLY A 229 6.77 -4.69 10.47
N PHE A 230 5.53 -4.43 10.05
CA PHE A 230 4.42 -4.14 10.97
C PHE A 230 4.13 -5.33 11.90
N ALA A 231 4.10 -6.55 11.36
CA ALA A 231 3.89 -7.76 12.14
C ALA A 231 4.99 -7.96 13.19
N ALA A 232 6.25 -7.71 12.82
CA ALA A 232 7.40 -7.82 13.72
C ALA A 232 7.38 -6.73 14.81
N VAL A 233 7.09 -5.46 14.47
CA VAL A 233 6.96 -4.36 15.44
C VAL A 233 5.84 -4.68 16.43
N ALA A 234 4.68 -5.13 15.98
CA ALA A 234 3.57 -5.47 16.84
C ALA A 234 3.91 -6.67 17.76
N ALA A 235 4.53 -7.73 17.22
CA ALA A 235 4.94 -8.90 18.01
C ALA A 235 6.01 -8.53 19.05
N LEU A 236 6.98 -7.68 18.68
CA LEU A 236 8.00 -7.20 19.61
C LEU A 236 7.37 -6.36 20.73
N TRP A 237 6.39 -5.52 20.39
CA TRP A 237 5.71 -4.64 21.33
C TRP A 237 4.94 -5.41 22.41
N ASP A 238 4.34 -6.54 22.05
CA ASP A 238 3.56 -7.39 22.96
C ASP A 238 4.41 -8.49 23.63
N SER A 239 5.71 -8.57 23.31
CA SER A 239 6.67 -9.48 23.94
C SER A 239 7.18 -8.98 25.29
N SER A 240 7.90 -9.84 26.02
CA SER A 240 8.58 -9.47 27.28
C SER A 240 9.52 -8.27 27.13
N ILE A 241 10.20 -8.16 25.96
CA ILE A 241 11.10 -7.02 25.67
C ILE A 241 10.28 -5.73 25.53
N GLY A 242 9.19 -5.75 24.78
CA GLY A 242 8.32 -4.58 24.61
C GLY A 242 7.69 -4.13 25.92
N ILE A 243 7.30 -5.07 26.78
CA ILE A 243 6.79 -4.78 28.14
C ILE A 243 7.88 -4.11 29.00
N ALA A 244 9.12 -4.62 28.97
CA ALA A 244 10.25 -4.03 29.68
C ALA A 244 10.53 -2.59 29.22
N ILE A 245 10.53 -2.34 27.91
CA ILE A 245 10.69 -0.97 27.34
C ILE A 245 9.57 -0.05 27.83
N ARG A 246 8.31 -0.49 27.78
CA ARG A 246 7.16 0.32 28.21
C ARG A 246 7.16 0.60 29.70
N SER A 247 7.58 -0.35 30.50
CA SER A 247 7.67 -0.16 31.96
C SER A 247 8.77 0.82 32.37
N SER A 248 9.86 0.88 31.59
CA SER A 248 10.98 1.82 31.85
C SER A 248 10.70 3.24 31.36
N LEU A 249 9.82 3.40 30.36
CA LEU A 249 9.49 4.71 29.76
C LEU A 249 8.02 5.04 30.04
N GLY A 250 7.76 5.78 31.11
CA GLY A 250 6.40 6.08 31.57
C GLY A 250 5.45 6.62 30.50
N ALA A 251 5.95 7.48 29.60
CA ALA A 251 5.20 8.00 28.46
C ALA A 251 4.71 6.91 27.48
N LEU A 252 5.34 5.74 27.46
CA LEU A 252 4.98 4.64 26.57
C LEU A 252 4.05 3.59 27.21
N LYS A 253 3.71 3.70 28.49
CA LYS A 253 2.87 2.70 29.18
C LYS A 253 1.51 2.48 28.50
N GLY A 254 0.86 3.54 28.02
CA GLY A 254 -0.42 3.48 27.31
C GLY A 254 -0.31 3.40 25.78
N PHE A 255 0.91 3.35 25.23
CA PHE A 255 1.15 3.39 23.81
C PHE A 255 0.91 2.01 23.17
N GLN A 256 0.16 1.94 22.07
CA GLN A 256 -0.25 0.70 21.41
C GLN A 256 0.40 0.59 20.03
N ALA A 257 1.69 0.19 19.97
CA ALA A 257 2.41 0.03 18.70
C ALA A 257 1.82 -1.08 17.79
N ASN A 258 1.11 -2.05 18.35
CA ASN A 258 0.41 -3.10 17.60
C ASN A 258 -0.65 -2.56 16.64
N ARG A 259 -1.13 -1.32 16.84
CA ARG A 259 -2.07 -0.66 15.90
C ARG A 259 -1.50 -0.43 14.51
N VAL A 260 -0.17 -0.50 14.30
CA VAL A 260 0.41 -0.46 12.94
C VAL A 260 -0.15 -1.56 12.04
N LEU A 261 -0.61 -2.67 12.61
CA LEU A 261 -1.27 -3.75 11.88
C LEU A 261 -2.55 -3.30 11.17
N TRP A 262 -3.21 -2.24 11.62
CA TRP A 262 -4.42 -1.71 11.00
C TRP A 262 -4.16 -1.11 9.61
N LEU A 263 -2.89 -0.87 9.24
CA LEU A 263 -2.48 -0.46 7.91
C LEU A 263 -2.32 -1.64 6.95
N SER A 264 -2.13 -2.84 7.48
CA SER A 264 -1.85 -4.05 6.69
C SER A 264 -2.96 -4.41 5.70
N PRO A 265 -4.28 -4.28 6.01
CA PRO A 265 -5.33 -4.59 5.05
C PRO A 265 -5.21 -3.82 3.73
N CYS A 266 -4.82 -2.54 3.77
CA CYS A 266 -4.58 -1.75 2.57
C CYS A 266 -3.52 -2.41 1.67
N LEU A 267 -2.42 -2.86 2.25
CA LEU A 267 -1.31 -3.48 1.53
C LEU A 267 -1.69 -4.87 1.02
N TRP A 268 -2.41 -5.68 1.81
CA TRP A 268 -2.88 -6.99 1.38
C TRP A 268 -3.80 -6.91 0.16
N TYR A 269 -4.77 -5.99 0.16
CA TYR A 269 -5.66 -5.81 -0.99
C TYR A 269 -4.96 -5.17 -2.19
N PHE A 270 -3.93 -4.36 -1.96
CA PHE A 270 -3.06 -3.89 -3.04
C PHE A 270 -2.28 -5.06 -3.67
N ILE A 271 -1.73 -5.98 -2.87
CA ILE A 271 -1.06 -7.20 -3.33
C ILE A 271 -2.03 -8.06 -4.15
N LEU A 272 -3.26 -8.27 -3.67
CA LEU A 272 -4.29 -9.01 -4.40
C LEU A 272 -4.52 -8.41 -5.79
N GLY A 273 -4.73 -7.10 -5.86
CA GLY A 273 -4.93 -6.40 -7.13
C GLY A 273 -3.72 -6.53 -8.06
N CYS A 274 -2.50 -6.33 -7.54
CA CYS A 274 -1.27 -6.51 -8.32
C CYS A 274 -1.11 -7.94 -8.84
N SER A 275 -1.46 -8.95 -8.03
CA SER A 275 -1.41 -10.37 -8.44
C SER A 275 -2.36 -10.64 -9.61
N LEU A 276 -3.58 -10.10 -9.56
CA LEU A 276 -4.54 -10.22 -10.66
C LEU A 276 -4.09 -9.47 -11.92
N LEU A 277 -3.44 -8.30 -11.76
CA LEU A 277 -2.84 -7.58 -12.88
C LEU A 277 -1.69 -8.36 -13.52
N LEU A 278 -0.83 -9.01 -12.72
CA LEU A 278 0.23 -9.88 -13.21
C LEU A 278 -0.31 -11.04 -14.04
N LEU A 279 -1.38 -11.71 -13.59
CA LEU A 279 -2.06 -12.76 -14.38
C LEU A 279 -2.63 -12.18 -15.68
N THR A 280 -3.22 -10.98 -15.62
CA THR A 280 -3.77 -10.31 -16.81
C THR A 280 -2.68 -10.00 -17.84
N GLU A 281 -1.48 -9.66 -17.40
CA GLU A 281 -0.36 -9.33 -18.31
C GLU A 281 0.05 -10.53 -19.16
N GLN A 282 -0.11 -11.75 -18.65
CA GLN A 282 0.25 -12.99 -19.33
C GLN A 282 -0.85 -13.56 -20.24
N LEU A 283 -2.06 -13.02 -20.23
CA LEU A 283 -3.11 -13.49 -21.11
C LEU A 283 -2.72 -13.23 -22.59
N PRO A 284 -3.02 -14.14 -23.53
CA PRO A 284 -2.78 -13.88 -24.95
C PRO A 284 -3.58 -12.66 -25.41
N GLU A 285 -2.98 -11.83 -26.27
CA GLU A 285 -3.74 -10.77 -26.94
C GLU A 285 -4.80 -11.46 -27.83
N ARG A 286 -6.07 -11.15 -27.58
CA ARG A 286 -7.13 -11.54 -28.50
C ARG A 286 -6.89 -10.76 -29.79
N ASP A 287 -6.40 -11.44 -30.83
CA ASP A 287 -6.42 -10.87 -32.17
C ASP A 287 -7.89 -10.56 -32.52
N THR A 288 -8.30 -9.33 -32.27
CA THR A 288 -9.53 -8.80 -32.87
C THR A 288 -9.22 -8.61 -34.35
N GLY A 289 -9.48 -9.65 -35.11
CA GLY A 289 -9.25 -9.71 -36.55
C GLY A 289 -10.11 -8.72 -37.39
N ALA A 290 -10.33 -7.52 -36.85
CA ALA A 290 -11.17 -6.47 -37.44
C ALA A 290 -10.40 -5.45 -38.31
N GLU A 291 -9.09 -5.63 -38.55
CA GLU A 291 -8.31 -4.58 -39.22
C GLU A 291 -7.62 -5.03 -40.54
N LYS A 292 -8.05 -6.12 -41.16
CA LYS A 292 -7.49 -6.54 -42.47
C LYS A 292 -8.51 -6.65 -43.59
N THR A 293 -9.64 -5.95 -43.60
CA THR A 293 -10.53 -5.86 -44.76
C THR A 293 -10.79 -4.40 -45.12
N GLY A 294 -9.75 -3.66 -45.41
CA GLY A 294 -9.80 -2.29 -45.94
C GLY A 294 -9.03 -2.15 -47.24
N ASN A 295 -9.06 -3.20 -48.11
CA ASN A 295 -8.56 -3.07 -49.47
C ASN A 295 -9.70 -2.52 -50.36
N GLY A 296 -9.99 -1.22 -50.15
CA GLY A 296 -10.93 -0.47 -50.99
C GLY A 296 -10.39 -0.36 -52.41
N ARG A 297 -10.84 -1.25 -53.30
CA ARG A 297 -10.80 -1.04 -54.76
C ARG A 297 -11.39 0.35 -55.05
N ARG A 298 -10.56 1.32 -55.39
CA ARG A 298 -10.97 2.52 -56.11
C ARG A 298 -11.46 2.07 -57.49
N ILE A 299 -12.76 1.96 -57.68
CA ILE A 299 -13.38 1.91 -58.99
C ILE A 299 -13.33 3.33 -59.54
N GLY A 300 -12.46 3.57 -60.52
CA GLY A 300 -12.50 4.79 -61.33
C GLY A 300 -13.80 4.80 -62.13
N VAL A 301 -14.58 5.84 -61.94
CA VAL A 301 -15.67 6.18 -62.87
C VAL A 301 -15.16 7.30 -63.76
N ILE A 302 -15.19 7.02 -65.07
CA ILE A 302 -14.90 7.91 -66.19
C ILE A 302 -15.93 9.02 -66.23
#